data_ce6462e0f79704f212d410df7ddfe159
#
_entry.id   ce6462e0f79704f212d410df7ddfe159
#
_cell.length_a   1.000
_cell.length_b   1.000
_cell.length_c   1.000
_cell.angle_alpha   90.00
_cell.angle_beta   90.00
_cell.angle_gamma   90.00
#
_symmetry.space_group_name_H-M   'P 1'
#
loop_
_entity.id
_entity.type
_entity.pdbx_description
1 polymer ?
#
loop_
_entity_poly.entity_id
_entity_poly.type
_entity_poly.pdbx_seq_one_letter_code
_entity_poly.pdbx_strand_id
1 'polypeptide(L)'
;QMCIRDSHYTVSKKHRQKDSYSPGGQMGLRPDRAVIVYSNLIRQTYKKTPIILGGIEASLRRLAHYDYWENKVKHSVLLDSGADMISYGMGEHSIIEIADALASGLPVEELTYIAGTVFKCRDLSRVYDPIILPSYEEVKVNKKVYADSFAIQYQNTDPFSARPMAESYGTKGYIIQNPPALPLTQEEMDDVYALPYTEKVHPMYEKLGGIPALEEIKFSLTSNRGCFGGCNFCALTFHQGRILQTRSHESLIEEATRMTNDPEFKGYIHDVGGPTADFRQPSCQKQLTKGVCKNKQCLFPTPCKNLTVDHSDYVSLLRKLRKIPGVKKVFIRSGVRFDYVVADRDKTFLRELVEHHVSGQLRVAPEHVSDQVLKYMGKPSHSVYQQFLKEYDAANRQTGKQQYAVPYFMSSHPGCTMKEAVKLAEYVRDLGFTPEQVQDFYPTPSTLSTCMYYTGCLLYTSDAADDLT
;
A
#
# COMPACT_ATOMS: atom_id res chain seq x y z
N GLN A 1 -5.86 -0.91 -5.83
CA GLN A 1 -5.60 -1.90 -6.91
C GLN A 1 -4.10 -2.02 -7.10
N MET A 2 -3.52 -3.13 -6.72
CA MET A 2 -2.07 -3.28 -6.87
C MET A 2 -1.63 -3.48 -8.32
N CYS A 3 -2.45 -4.07 -9.17
CA CYS A 3 -2.23 -4.18 -10.60
C CYS A 3 -3.53 -4.65 -11.26
N ILE A 4 -3.84 -4.20 -12.49
CA ILE A 4 -5.03 -4.68 -13.21
C ILE A 4 -4.97 -6.21 -13.40
N ARG A 5 -3.78 -6.78 -13.60
CA ARG A 5 -3.61 -8.22 -13.70
C ARG A 5 -4.00 -8.99 -12.45
N ASP A 6 -3.81 -8.43 -11.25
CA ASP A 6 -4.22 -9.09 -10.00
C ASP A 6 -5.74 -9.19 -9.90
N SER A 7 -6.47 -8.26 -10.52
CA SER A 7 -7.94 -8.33 -10.61
C SER A 7 -8.44 -9.20 -11.76
N HIS A 8 -7.64 -9.41 -12.81
CA HIS A 8 -8.02 -10.25 -13.95
C HIS A 8 -7.64 -11.71 -13.79
N TYR A 9 -6.61 -12.01 -13.00
CA TYR A 9 -6.02 -13.36 -12.94
C TYR A 9 -5.76 -13.80 -11.49
N THR A 10 -5.67 -15.09 -11.30
CA THR A 10 -5.14 -15.71 -10.09
C THR A 10 -3.61 -15.72 -10.10
N VAL A 11 -2.97 -16.07 -8.98
CA VAL A 11 -1.51 -16.27 -8.92
C VAL A 11 -1.04 -17.36 -9.90
N SER A 12 -1.84 -18.40 -10.09
CA SER A 12 -1.59 -19.45 -11.09
C SER A 12 -1.86 -19.02 -12.54
N LYS A 13 -2.01 -17.70 -12.78
CA LYS A 13 -2.23 -17.09 -14.11
C LYS A 13 -3.53 -17.54 -14.83
N LYS A 14 -4.51 -18.03 -14.08
CA LYS A 14 -5.85 -18.35 -14.60
C LYS A 14 -6.75 -17.12 -14.59
N HIS A 15 -7.53 -16.91 -15.63
CA HIS A 15 -8.53 -15.84 -15.68
C HIS A 15 -9.53 -15.95 -14.52
N ARG A 16 -9.83 -14.83 -13.91
CA ARG A 16 -10.97 -14.70 -13.00
C ARG A 16 -12.26 -14.61 -13.80
N GLN A 17 -13.37 -15.01 -13.20
CA GLN A 17 -14.67 -14.98 -13.86
C GLN A 17 -15.32 -13.58 -13.83
N LYS A 18 -14.94 -12.72 -12.88
CA LYS A 18 -15.50 -11.37 -12.71
C LYS A 18 -14.39 -10.35 -12.50
N ASP A 19 -14.61 -9.16 -13.04
CA ASP A 19 -13.80 -7.98 -12.81
C ASP A 19 -14.63 -6.93 -12.07
N SER A 20 -14.44 -6.83 -10.76
CA SER A 20 -15.20 -5.90 -9.90
C SER A 20 -15.01 -4.42 -10.27
N TYR A 21 -14.03 -4.08 -11.09
CA TYR A 21 -13.72 -2.71 -11.52
C TYR A 21 -14.21 -2.39 -12.93
N SER A 22 -14.91 -3.32 -13.55
CA SER A 22 -15.54 -3.13 -14.86
C SER A 22 -17.06 -3.05 -14.72
N PRO A 23 -17.75 -2.38 -15.66
CA PRO A 23 -19.20 -2.29 -15.64
C PRO A 23 -19.89 -3.66 -15.56
N GLY A 24 -20.83 -3.81 -14.62
CA GLY A 24 -21.51 -5.07 -14.36
C GLY A 24 -20.61 -6.24 -13.94
N GLY A 25 -19.35 -5.98 -13.59
CA GLY A 25 -18.38 -7.03 -13.28
C GLY A 25 -17.86 -7.81 -14.50
N GLN A 26 -18.03 -7.27 -15.71
CA GLN A 26 -17.67 -7.94 -16.95
C GLN A 26 -16.15 -8.02 -17.14
N MET A 27 -15.65 -9.23 -17.42
CA MET A 27 -14.24 -9.46 -17.77
C MET A 27 -13.92 -9.00 -19.19
N GLY A 28 -12.64 -8.62 -19.41
CA GLY A 28 -12.09 -8.32 -20.73
C GLY A 28 -12.29 -6.88 -21.22
N LEU A 29 -12.93 -6.01 -20.42
CA LEU A 29 -13.12 -4.60 -20.80
C LEU A 29 -11.90 -3.72 -20.51
N ARG A 30 -11.01 -4.14 -19.63
CA ARG A 30 -9.79 -3.40 -19.29
C ARG A 30 -8.56 -4.13 -19.84
N PRO A 31 -7.60 -3.42 -20.46
CA PRO A 31 -6.37 -4.06 -20.95
C PRO A 31 -5.46 -4.43 -19.78
N ASP A 32 -4.74 -5.55 -19.89
CA ASP A 32 -3.81 -6.03 -18.85
C ASP A 32 -2.68 -5.06 -18.53
N ARG A 33 -2.30 -4.22 -19.48
CA ARG A 33 -1.26 -3.19 -19.37
C ARG A 33 -1.87 -1.81 -19.63
N ALA A 34 -2.82 -1.41 -18.79
CA ALA A 34 -3.64 -0.22 -19.01
C ALA A 34 -2.79 1.04 -19.18
N VAL A 35 -1.77 1.24 -18.34
CA VAL A 35 -0.88 2.40 -18.42
C VAL A 35 -0.20 2.48 -19.79
N ILE A 36 0.30 1.36 -20.32
CA ILE A 36 0.97 1.32 -21.63
C ILE A 36 -0.04 1.53 -22.77
N VAL A 37 -1.16 0.80 -22.73
CA VAL A 37 -2.16 0.85 -23.81
C VAL A 37 -2.77 2.24 -23.93
N TYR A 38 -3.18 2.82 -22.80
CA TYR A 38 -3.82 4.15 -22.81
C TYR A 38 -2.83 5.26 -23.18
N SER A 39 -1.58 5.19 -22.71
CA SER A 39 -0.56 6.16 -23.12
C SER A 39 -0.30 6.10 -24.64
N ASN A 40 -0.22 4.90 -25.21
CA ASN A 40 -0.03 4.74 -26.64
C ASN A 40 -1.22 5.29 -27.45
N LEU A 41 -2.46 5.04 -27.01
CA LEU A 41 -3.67 5.60 -27.66
C LEU A 41 -3.68 7.14 -27.61
N ILE A 42 -3.35 7.71 -26.44
CA ILE A 42 -3.23 9.18 -26.28
C ILE A 42 -2.15 9.71 -27.19
N ARG A 43 -0.96 9.09 -27.22
CA ARG A 43 0.16 9.54 -28.06
C ARG A 43 -0.14 9.43 -29.55
N GLN A 44 -0.89 8.43 -29.98
CA GLN A 44 -1.34 8.31 -31.37
C GLN A 44 -2.26 9.44 -31.79
N THR A 45 -3.16 9.86 -30.90
CA THR A 45 -4.14 10.93 -31.16
C THR A 45 -3.53 12.30 -30.95
N TYR A 46 -2.83 12.50 -29.83
CA TYR A 46 -2.27 13.79 -29.39
C TYR A 46 -0.75 13.72 -29.37
N LYS A 47 -0.10 13.99 -30.50
CA LYS A 47 1.34 13.79 -30.74
C LYS A 47 2.24 14.52 -29.74
N LYS A 48 1.87 15.74 -29.32
CA LYS A 48 2.70 16.66 -28.54
C LYS A 48 2.20 16.90 -27.10
N THR A 49 1.04 16.38 -26.74
CA THR A 49 0.49 16.58 -25.40
C THR A 49 1.34 15.84 -24.37
N PRO A 50 1.80 16.49 -23.29
CA PRO A 50 2.50 15.82 -22.21
C PRO A 50 1.66 14.71 -21.59
N ILE A 51 2.26 13.54 -21.36
CA ILE A 51 1.62 12.39 -20.73
C ILE A 51 2.33 12.13 -19.41
N ILE A 52 1.61 12.42 -18.31
CA ILE A 52 2.10 12.18 -16.95
C ILE A 52 1.40 10.93 -16.41
N LEU A 53 2.19 9.93 -16.03
CA LEU A 53 1.68 8.71 -15.43
C LEU A 53 1.56 8.86 -13.93
N GLY A 54 0.49 8.32 -13.35
CA GLY A 54 0.30 8.27 -11.90
C GLY A 54 -0.28 6.94 -11.43
N GLY A 55 -0.57 6.87 -10.15
CA GLY A 55 -1.18 5.71 -9.52
C GLY A 55 -0.21 4.57 -9.21
N ILE A 56 -0.73 3.51 -8.60
CA ILE A 56 0.09 2.45 -8.01
C ILE A 56 0.87 1.65 -9.06
N GLU A 57 0.32 1.40 -10.24
CA GLU A 57 1.00 0.66 -11.30
C GLU A 57 2.26 1.40 -11.76
N ALA A 58 2.16 2.69 -12.04
CA ALA A 58 3.29 3.51 -12.41
C ALA A 58 4.32 3.64 -11.28
N SER A 59 3.87 3.84 -10.05
CA SER A 59 4.74 3.91 -8.87
C SER A 59 5.58 2.66 -8.69
N LEU A 60 5.02 1.47 -8.84
CA LEU A 60 5.73 0.22 -8.61
C LEU A 60 6.60 -0.23 -9.79
N ARG A 61 6.43 0.38 -10.97
CA ARG A 61 7.15 0.04 -12.20
C ARG A 61 8.03 1.17 -12.72
N ARG A 62 8.39 2.11 -11.84
CA ARG A 62 9.09 3.35 -12.20
C ARG A 62 10.56 3.17 -12.58
N LEU A 63 11.22 2.11 -12.09
CA LEU A 63 12.57 1.68 -12.45
C LEU A 63 12.52 0.26 -13.04
N ALA A 64 13.68 -0.33 -13.34
CA ALA A 64 13.75 -1.74 -13.73
C ALA A 64 13.15 -2.62 -12.63
N HIS A 65 12.28 -3.54 -13.00
CA HIS A 65 11.52 -4.34 -12.05
C HIS A 65 11.27 -5.75 -12.57
N TYR A 66 11.21 -6.72 -11.66
CA TYR A 66 10.79 -8.08 -12.02
C TYR A 66 9.29 -8.11 -12.30
N ASP A 67 8.93 -8.64 -13.47
CA ASP A 67 7.56 -8.91 -13.89
C ASP A 67 7.26 -10.42 -13.75
N TYR A 68 6.38 -10.77 -12.83
CA TYR A 68 5.97 -12.15 -12.56
C TYR A 68 5.33 -12.83 -13.79
N TRP A 69 4.58 -12.06 -14.60
CA TRP A 69 3.88 -12.60 -15.76
C TRP A 69 4.82 -13.12 -16.84
N GLU A 70 5.81 -12.30 -17.18
CA GLU A 70 6.79 -12.63 -18.21
C GLU A 70 8.02 -13.33 -17.61
N ASN A 71 8.08 -13.47 -16.28
CA ASN A 71 9.18 -14.06 -15.52
C ASN A 71 10.55 -13.45 -15.93
N LYS A 72 10.60 -12.14 -16.04
CA LYS A 72 11.82 -11.40 -16.42
C LYS A 72 11.84 -10.00 -15.83
N VAL A 73 13.02 -9.40 -15.82
CA VAL A 73 13.18 -7.98 -15.49
C VAL A 73 12.74 -7.13 -16.68
N LYS A 74 11.85 -6.18 -16.44
CA LYS A 74 11.32 -5.22 -17.40
C LYS A 74 11.98 -3.87 -17.23
N HIS A 75 11.92 -3.05 -18.28
CA HIS A 75 12.27 -1.64 -18.23
C HIS A 75 11.37 -0.85 -17.28
N SER A 76 11.79 0.37 -16.94
CA SER A 76 10.86 1.37 -16.41
C SER A 76 9.62 1.48 -17.31
N VAL A 77 8.44 1.55 -16.69
CA VAL A 77 7.17 1.75 -17.42
C VAL A 77 7.16 3.06 -18.20
N LEU A 78 7.97 4.03 -17.79
CA LEU A 78 8.15 5.30 -18.51
C LEU A 78 8.72 5.11 -19.92
N LEU A 79 9.60 4.11 -20.11
CA LEU A 79 10.12 3.75 -21.43
C LEU A 79 9.11 2.93 -22.23
N ASP A 80 8.46 1.96 -21.58
CA ASP A 80 7.55 1.04 -22.24
C ASP A 80 6.24 1.72 -22.69
N SER A 81 5.79 2.76 -21.97
CA SER A 81 4.54 3.49 -22.27
C SER A 81 4.71 4.64 -23.26
N GLY A 82 5.93 5.12 -23.50
CA GLY A 82 6.15 6.33 -24.28
C GLY A 82 5.65 7.63 -23.63
N ALA A 83 5.32 7.59 -22.33
CA ALA A 83 4.96 8.80 -21.57
C ALA A 83 6.19 9.69 -21.30
N ASP A 84 5.95 10.89 -20.80
CA ASP A 84 6.99 11.89 -20.61
C ASP A 84 7.52 11.88 -19.17
N MET A 85 6.64 11.67 -18.17
CA MET A 85 6.99 11.69 -16.76
C MET A 85 6.11 10.73 -15.97
N ILE A 86 6.59 10.31 -14.79
CA ILE A 86 5.78 9.63 -13.76
C ILE A 86 5.71 10.55 -12.54
N SER A 87 4.52 10.77 -12.00
CA SER A 87 4.30 11.24 -10.64
C SER A 87 4.01 10.00 -9.78
N TYR A 88 4.94 9.64 -8.88
CA TYR A 88 4.82 8.43 -8.08
C TYR A 88 4.50 8.71 -6.62
N GLY A 89 3.99 7.72 -5.94
CA GLY A 89 3.60 7.84 -4.53
C GLY A 89 2.27 8.58 -4.36
N MET A 90 2.21 9.41 -3.34
CA MET A 90 1.12 10.37 -3.12
C MET A 90 1.45 11.63 -3.92
N GLY A 91 0.75 11.84 -5.02
CA GLY A 91 1.14 12.76 -6.06
C GLY A 91 0.52 14.16 -5.98
N GLU A 92 -0.13 14.51 -4.88
CA GLU A 92 -0.87 15.76 -4.77
C GLU A 92 0.04 16.98 -4.95
N HIS A 93 1.17 17.05 -4.24
CA HIS A 93 2.14 18.16 -4.42
C HIS A 93 2.73 18.15 -5.84
N SER A 94 3.22 17.00 -6.29
CA SER A 94 3.90 16.93 -7.59
C SER A 94 2.99 17.25 -8.76
N ILE A 95 1.70 16.88 -8.72
CA ILE A 95 0.79 17.18 -9.83
C ILE A 95 0.44 18.67 -9.92
N ILE A 96 0.36 19.35 -8.78
CA ILE A 96 0.16 20.80 -8.74
C ILE A 96 1.38 21.51 -9.33
N GLU A 97 2.60 21.18 -8.84
CA GLU A 97 3.84 21.77 -9.35
C GLU A 97 4.02 21.51 -10.86
N ILE A 98 3.71 20.30 -11.34
CA ILE A 98 3.75 19.97 -12.76
C ILE A 98 2.75 20.83 -13.54
N ALA A 99 1.51 20.94 -13.05
CA ALA A 99 0.47 21.71 -13.73
C ALA A 99 0.82 23.20 -13.82
N ASP A 100 1.30 23.80 -12.74
CA ASP A 100 1.71 25.20 -12.68
C ASP A 100 2.90 25.48 -13.60
N ALA A 101 3.89 24.58 -13.62
CA ALA A 101 5.05 24.71 -14.49
C ALA A 101 4.66 24.62 -15.98
N LEU A 102 3.81 23.67 -16.35
CA LEU A 102 3.28 23.54 -17.72
C LEU A 102 2.41 24.74 -18.11
N ALA A 103 1.58 25.25 -17.18
CA ALA A 103 0.76 26.44 -17.40
C ALA A 103 1.60 27.71 -17.59
N SER A 104 2.76 27.78 -16.97
CA SER A 104 3.75 28.88 -17.18
C SER A 104 4.52 28.76 -18.49
N GLY A 105 4.29 27.70 -19.27
CA GLY A 105 4.94 27.47 -20.58
C GLY A 105 6.24 26.70 -20.53
N LEU A 106 6.63 26.12 -19.37
CA LEU A 106 7.81 25.27 -19.30
C LEU A 106 7.53 23.95 -20.01
N PRO A 107 8.44 23.48 -20.88
CA PRO A 107 8.31 22.17 -21.50
C PRO A 107 8.51 21.05 -20.45
N VAL A 108 7.82 19.92 -20.63
CA VAL A 108 7.85 18.81 -19.68
C VAL A 108 9.26 18.23 -19.45
N GLU A 109 10.13 18.33 -20.44
CA GLU A 109 11.53 17.87 -20.40
C GLU A 109 12.41 18.70 -19.45
N GLU A 110 11.96 19.90 -19.07
CA GLU A 110 12.66 20.77 -18.12
C GLU A 110 12.22 20.58 -16.67
N LEU A 111 11.16 19.81 -16.43
CA LEU A 111 10.64 19.55 -15.08
C LEU A 111 11.45 18.46 -14.36
N THR A 112 12.75 18.68 -14.22
CA THR A 112 13.68 17.70 -13.65
C THR A 112 13.85 17.79 -12.13
N TYR A 113 13.27 18.82 -11.50
CA TYR A 113 13.47 19.21 -10.10
C TYR A 113 12.33 18.82 -9.16
N ILE A 114 11.19 18.40 -9.69
CA ILE A 114 9.98 18.17 -8.89
C ILE A 114 10.11 16.86 -8.09
N ALA A 115 9.93 16.95 -6.78
CA ALA A 115 9.93 15.77 -5.90
C ALA A 115 8.77 14.81 -6.22
N GLY A 116 8.97 13.52 -5.99
CA GLY A 116 7.93 12.51 -6.31
C GLY A 116 7.78 12.22 -7.80
N THR A 117 8.77 12.59 -8.64
CA THR A 117 8.71 12.35 -10.08
C THR A 117 9.80 11.41 -10.59
N VAL A 118 9.53 10.83 -11.76
CA VAL A 118 10.52 10.08 -12.54
C VAL A 118 10.49 10.59 -13.97
N PHE A 119 11.65 10.89 -14.53
CA PHE A 119 11.80 11.47 -15.86
C PHE A 119 12.96 10.82 -16.64
N LYS A 120 13.00 11.10 -17.94
CA LYS A 120 14.07 10.66 -18.86
C LYS A 120 15.06 11.76 -19.07
N CYS A 121 16.36 11.44 -19.09
CA CYS A 121 17.38 12.38 -19.56
C CYS A 121 18.47 11.66 -20.38
N ARG A 122 19.15 12.41 -21.23
CA ARG A 122 20.24 11.86 -22.06
C ARG A 122 21.52 11.68 -21.28
N ASP A 123 21.79 12.61 -20.38
CA ASP A 123 22.99 12.65 -19.54
C ASP A 123 22.62 13.17 -18.13
N LEU A 124 23.58 13.16 -17.22
CA LEU A 124 23.37 13.53 -15.81
C LEU A 124 23.69 15.00 -15.51
N SER A 125 23.97 15.85 -16.50
CA SER A 125 24.39 17.24 -16.29
C SER A 125 23.35 18.10 -15.54
N ARG A 126 22.09 17.74 -15.61
CA ARG A 126 20.95 18.41 -14.92
C ARG A 126 20.52 17.75 -13.62
N VAL A 127 21.24 16.72 -13.16
CA VAL A 127 20.86 15.97 -11.95
C VAL A 127 21.93 16.16 -10.89
N TYR A 128 21.56 16.81 -9.80
CA TYR A 128 22.50 17.08 -8.72
C TYR A 128 22.71 15.83 -7.86
N ASP A 129 23.97 15.40 -7.72
CA ASP A 129 24.44 14.33 -6.81
C ASP A 129 23.58 13.05 -6.80
N PRO A 130 23.30 12.44 -7.98
CA PRO A 130 22.49 11.24 -8.05
C PRO A 130 23.24 10.01 -7.55
N ILE A 131 22.52 9.09 -6.92
CA ILE A 131 22.99 7.73 -6.69
C ILE A 131 22.92 6.99 -8.02
N ILE A 132 24.06 6.51 -8.50
CA ILE A 132 24.10 5.71 -9.73
C ILE A 132 23.73 4.27 -9.39
N LEU A 133 22.60 3.82 -9.92
CA LEU A 133 22.17 2.42 -9.84
C LEU A 133 22.92 1.59 -10.88
N PRO A 134 23.07 0.27 -10.66
CA PRO A 134 23.45 -0.65 -11.74
C PRO A 134 22.53 -0.45 -12.95
N SER A 135 23.11 -0.59 -14.15
CA SER A 135 22.36 -0.42 -15.40
C SER A 135 21.27 -1.47 -15.59
N TYR A 136 20.26 -1.15 -16.40
CA TYR A 136 19.23 -2.13 -16.80
C TYR A 136 19.82 -3.42 -17.36
N GLU A 137 20.86 -3.33 -18.20
CA GLU A 137 21.48 -4.50 -18.82
C GLU A 137 22.16 -5.41 -17.78
N GLU A 138 22.73 -4.84 -16.72
CA GLU A 138 23.34 -5.59 -15.61
C GLU A 138 22.26 -6.26 -14.75
N VAL A 139 21.23 -5.50 -14.31
CA VAL A 139 20.16 -6.03 -13.43
C VAL A 139 19.31 -7.08 -14.14
N LYS A 140 19.16 -6.99 -15.45
CA LYS A 140 18.41 -7.94 -16.29
C LYS A 140 19.02 -9.33 -16.31
N VAL A 141 20.36 -9.44 -16.28
CA VAL A 141 21.08 -10.71 -16.45
C VAL A 141 21.65 -11.26 -15.17
N ASN A 142 21.84 -10.43 -14.15
CA ASN A 142 22.46 -10.82 -12.89
C ASN A 142 21.55 -10.59 -11.68
N LYS A 143 21.06 -11.67 -11.09
CA LYS A 143 20.14 -11.64 -9.94
C LYS A 143 20.75 -10.97 -8.70
N LYS A 144 22.06 -11.13 -8.47
CA LYS A 144 22.73 -10.45 -7.37
C LYS A 144 22.74 -8.94 -7.58
N VAL A 145 23.13 -8.49 -8.77
CA VAL A 145 23.12 -7.06 -9.13
C VAL A 145 21.70 -6.48 -9.04
N TYR A 146 20.68 -7.26 -9.41
CA TYR A 146 19.28 -6.85 -9.20
C TYR A 146 18.95 -6.64 -7.72
N ALA A 147 19.40 -7.55 -6.83
CA ALA A 147 19.19 -7.42 -5.40
C ALA A 147 19.93 -6.21 -4.82
N ASP A 148 21.18 -5.97 -5.24
CA ASP A 148 21.99 -4.83 -4.81
C ASP A 148 21.32 -3.51 -5.24
N SER A 149 20.85 -3.42 -6.50
CA SER A 149 20.08 -2.28 -7.00
C SER A 149 18.80 -2.05 -6.18
N PHE A 150 18.06 -3.12 -5.88
CA PHE A 150 16.84 -3.04 -5.09
C PHE A 150 17.13 -2.57 -3.64
N ALA A 151 18.21 -3.03 -3.02
CA ALA A 151 18.61 -2.59 -1.68
C ALA A 151 18.86 -1.08 -1.62
N ILE A 152 19.52 -0.52 -2.65
CA ILE A 152 19.73 0.93 -2.77
C ILE A 152 18.37 1.66 -2.89
N GLN A 153 17.48 1.16 -3.73
CA GLN A 153 16.13 1.73 -3.89
C GLN A 153 15.35 1.71 -2.58
N TYR A 154 15.39 0.58 -1.85
CA TYR A 154 14.70 0.42 -0.57
C TYR A 154 15.19 1.42 0.50
N GLN A 155 16.50 1.68 0.56
CA GLN A 155 17.10 2.66 1.48
C GLN A 155 16.79 4.12 1.11
N ASN A 156 16.26 4.39 -0.09
CA ASN A 156 15.94 5.73 -0.58
C ASN A 156 14.42 5.94 -0.76
N THR A 157 13.61 5.36 0.11
CA THR A 157 12.14 5.55 0.14
C THR A 157 11.67 6.63 1.10
N ASP A 158 12.58 7.25 1.86
CA ASP A 158 12.24 8.27 2.85
C ASP A 158 12.39 9.68 2.28
N PRO A 159 11.33 10.52 2.31
CA PRO A 159 11.36 11.86 1.69
C PRO A 159 12.35 12.83 2.33
N PHE A 160 12.75 12.62 3.60
CA PHE A 160 13.70 13.52 4.29
C PHE A 160 15.17 13.22 3.98
N SER A 161 15.51 12.01 3.57
CA SER A 161 16.90 11.58 3.43
C SER A 161 17.22 10.91 2.09
N ALA A 162 16.24 10.73 1.21
CA ALA A 162 16.47 10.18 -0.11
C ALA A 162 17.24 11.16 -1.01
N ARG A 163 17.99 10.58 -1.96
CA ARG A 163 18.69 11.31 -3.02
C ARG A 163 18.12 10.89 -4.36
N PRO A 164 18.30 11.70 -5.42
CA PRO A 164 17.97 11.26 -6.76
C PRO A 164 18.70 9.96 -7.09
N MET A 165 18.05 9.07 -7.83
CA MET A 165 18.64 7.82 -8.32
C MET A 165 18.62 7.81 -9.84
N ALA A 166 19.73 7.39 -10.46
CA ALA A 166 19.90 7.33 -11.90
C ALA A 166 20.15 5.88 -12.35
N GLU A 167 19.30 5.35 -13.21
CA GLU A 167 19.42 4.02 -13.82
C GLU A 167 19.70 4.17 -15.32
N SER A 168 20.80 3.59 -15.80
CA SER A 168 21.22 3.67 -17.20
C SER A 168 20.47 2.64 -18.06
N TYR A 169 20.05 3.08 -19.26
CA TYR A 169 19.46 2.25 -20.32
C TYR A 169 20.29 2.30 -21.61
N GLY A 170 21.60 2.45 -21.47
CA GLY A 170 22.53 2.48 -22.58
C GLY A 170 22.28 3.67 -23.52
N THR A 171 22.09 3.41 -24.80
CA THR A 171 21.85 4.45 -25.83
C THR A 171 20.55 5.25 -25.62
N LYS A 172 19.62 4.75 -24.79
CA LYS A 172 18.38 5.45 -24.45
C LYS A 172 18.56 6.51 -23.34
N GLY A 173 19.78 6.62 -22.78
CA GLY A 173 20.07 7.56 -21.68
C GLY A 173 19.72 6.98 -20.31
N TYR A 174 19.20 7.82 -19.46
CA TYR A 174 18.91 7.52 -18.04
C TYR A 174 17.44 7.71 -17.71
N ILE A 175 16.96 6.87 -16.79
CA ILE A 175 15.75 7.13 -16.00
C ILE A 175 16.19 7.65 -14.64
N ILE A 176 15.69 8.83 -14.29
CA ILE A 176 15.99 9.50 -13.03
C ILE A 176 14.75 9.43 -12.15
N GLN A 177 14.91 8.93 -10.94
CA GLN A 177 13.90 9.03 -9.89
C GLN A 177 14.31 10.12 -8.90
N ASN A 178 13.53 11.18 -8.81
CA ASN A 178 13.68 12.18 -7.74
C ASN A 178 13.31 11.61 -6.37
N PRO A 179 13.73 12.21 -5.25
CA PRO A 179 13.25 11.84 -3.93
C PRO A 179 11.74 11.86 -3.85
N PRO A 180 11.12 11.04 -2.97
CA PRO A 180 9.68 11.11 -2.73
C PRO A 180 9.24 12.53 -2.33
N ALA A 181 8.03 12.93 -2.70
CA ALA A 181 7.43 14.14 -2.16
C ALA A 181 7.24 14.04 -0.64
N LEU A 182 7.29 15.17 0.06
CA LEU A 182 7.00 15.22 1.48
C LEU A 182 5.56 14.73 1.74
N PRO A 183 5.32 14.10 2.89
CA PRO A 183 3.96 13.74 3.29
C PRO A 183 3.09 15.00 3.39
N LEU A 184 1.82 14.87 3.02
CA LEU A 184 0.83 15.92 3.25
C LEU A 184 0.69 16.20 4.74
N THR A 185 0.53 17.46 5.09
CA THR A 185 0.06 17.87 6.41
C THR A 185 -1.39 17.41 6.62
N GLN A 186 -1.88 17.51 7.86
CA GLN A 186 -3.27 17.18 8.14
C GLN A 186 -4.24 18.10 7.39
N GLU A 187 -3.93 19.41 7.33
CA GLU A 187 -4.72 20.40 6.62
C GLU A 187 -4.79 20.09 5.12
N GLU A 188 -3.65 19.85 4.47
CA GLU A 188 -3.61 19.44 3.05
C GLU A 188 -4.36 18.13 2.79
N MET A 189 -4.29 17.17 3.72
CA MET A 189 -5.10 15.95 3.64
C MET A 189 -6.59 16.26 3.70
N ASP A 190 -7.00 17.13 4.61
CA ASP A 190 -8.40 17.53 4.76
C ASP A 190 -8.91 18.26 3.51
N ASP A 191 -8.10 19.15 2.93
CA ASP A 191 -8.40 19.86 1.68
C ASP A 191 -8.62 18.88 0.51
N VAL A 192 -7.76 17.86 0.39
CA VAL A 192 -7.92 16.83 -0.65
C VAL A 192 -9.26 16.08 -0.49
N TYR A 193 -9.66 15.76 0.73
CA TYR A 193 -10.93 15.06 0.98
C TYR A 193 -12.16 15.99 1.00
N ALA A 194 -11.96 17.31 1.05
CA ALA A 194 -13.01 18.31 0.91
C ALA A 194 -13.36 18.61 -0.56
N LEU A 195 -12.57 18.14 -1.53
CA LEU A 195 -12.87 18.31 -2.94
C LEU A 195 -14.26 17.75 -3.30
N PRO A 196 -14.96 18.35 -4.27
CA PRO A 196 -16.35 17.98 -4.59
C PRO A 196 -16.44 16.68 -5.40
N TYR A 197 -16.05 15.56 -4.77
CA TYR A 197 -16.19 14.23 -5.35
C TYR A 197 -17.67 13.87 -5.54
N THR A 198 -17.99 13.25 -6.67
CA THR A 198 -19.37 12.81 -6.96
C THR A 198 -19.79 11.59 -6.12
N GLU A 199 -18.83 10.80 -5.62
CA GLU A 199 -19.03 9.56 -4.83
C GLU A 199 -19.95 8.54 -5.53
N LYS A 200 -20.12 8.66 -6.82
CA LYS A 200 -20.98 7.82 -7.68
C LYS A 200 -20.21 7.31 -8.88
N VAL A 201 -20.71 6.22 -9.46
CA VAL A 201 -20.23 5.77 -10.77
C VAL A 201 -20.59 6.80 -11.84
N HIS A 202 -19.78 6.88 -12.90
CA HIS A 202 -20.13 7.74 -14.04
C HIS A 202 -21.45 7.25 -14.66
N PRO A 203 -22.38 8.16 -15.02
CA PRO A 203 -23.72 7.79 -15.51
C PRO A 203 -23.73 6.81 -16.70
N MET A 204 -22.69 6.83 -17.54
CA MET A 204 -22.56 5.88 -18.65
C MET A 204 -22.51 4.42 -18.19
N TYR A 205 -22.04 4.13 -16.97
CA TYR A 205 -21.90 2.78 -16.43
C TYR A 205 -23.14 2.30 -15.67
N GLU A 206 -24.07 3.18 -15.28
CA GLU A 206 -25.26 2.81 -14.52
C GLU A 206 -26.11 1.79 -15.29
N LYS A 207 -26.36 2.08 -16.59
CA LYS A 207 -27.12 1.18 -17.48
C LYS A 207 -26.42 -0.16 -17.75
N LEU A 208 -25.12 -0.25 -17.47
CA LEU A 208 -24.30 -1.45 -17.65
C LEU A 208 -24.14 -2.24 -16.37
N GLY A 209 -24.90 -1.93 -15.31
CA GLY A 209 -24.84 -2.60 -14.01
C GLY A 209 -23.87 -1.98 -13.00
N GLY A 210 -23.47 -0.72 -13.21
CA GLY A 210 -22.57 0.00 -12.30
C GLY A 210 -21.17 -0.61 -12.21
N ILE A 211 -20.42 -0.21 -11.19
CA ILE A 211 -19.07 -0.74 -10.89
C ILE A 211 -19.13 -1.44 -9.52
N PRO A 212 -19.09 -2.79 -9.47
CA PRO A 212 -19.28 -3.53 -8.21
C PRO A 212 -18.35 -3.14 -7.07
N ALA A 213 -17.10 -2.74 -7.40
CA ALA A 213 -16.13 -2.33 -6.39
C ALA A 213 -16.55 -1.07 -5.60
N LEU A 214 -17.46 -0.24 -6.13
CA LEU A 214 -17.94 0.96 -5.42
C LEU A 214 -18.81 0.57 -4.21
N GLU A 215 -19.58 -0.49 -4.29
CA GLU A 215 -20.46 -0.95 -3.20
C GLU A 215 -19.68 -1.27 -1.94
N GLU A 216 -18.44 -1.76 -2.09
CA GLU A 216 -17.57 -2.12 -0.95
C GLU A 216 -17.06 -0.89 -0.18
N ILE A 217 -16.96 0.26 -0.85
CA ILE A 217 -16.30 1.45 -0.29
C ILE A 217 -17.24 2.65 -0.12
N LYS A 218 -18.41 2.65 -0.71
CA LYS A 218 -19.33 3.80 -0.81
C LYS A 218 -19.58 4.51 0.53
N PHE A 219 -19.75 3.76 1.61
CA PHE A 219 -19.99 4.27 2.96
C PHE A 219 -18.82 3.93 3.90
N SER A 220 -17.60 4.14 3.42
CA SER A 220 -16.36 3.93 4.18
C SER A 220 -15.55 5.21 4.23
N LEU A 221 -14.90 5.45 5.35
CA LEU A 221 -14.05 6.61 5.60
C LEU A 221 -12.58 6.21 5.54
N THR A 222 -11.80 6.90 4.71
CA THR A 222 -10.35 6.79 4.74
C THR A 222 -9.79 7.76 5.77
N SER A 223 -9.30 7.27 6.88
CA SER A 223 -8.84 8.10 7.99
C SER A 223 -7.35 8.46 7.93
N ASN A 224 -6.58 7.65 7.22
CA ASN A 224 -5.12 7.81 7.13
C ASN A 224 -4.55 7.19 5.86
N ARG A 225 -3.36 7.64 5.49
CA ARG A 225 -2.49 7.08 4.45
C ARG A 225 -1.11 6.78 5.03
N GLY A 226 -0.33 5.94 4.35
CA GLY A 226 0.97 5.49 4.84
C GLY A 226 0.84 4.35 5.85
N CYS A 227 1.93 3.61 6.06
CA CYS A 227 1.94 2.49 7.01
C CYS A 227 3.36 2.22 7.52
N PHE A 228 3.60 2.41 8.80
CA PHE A 228 4.91 2.11 9.41
C PHE A 228 5.11 0.61 9.74
N GLY A 229 4.13 -0.24 9.43
CA GLY A 229 4.25 -1.69 9.59
C GLY A 229 5.38 -2.29 8.77
N GLY A 230 5.61 -1.79 7.55
CA GLY A 230 6.77 -2.12 6.74
C GLY A 230 6.89 -3.59 6.34
N CYS A 231 5.77 -4.34 6.22
CA CYS A 231 5.79 -5.74 5.81
C CYS A 231 6.48 -5.91 4.46
N ASN A 232 7.34 -6.91 4.33
CA ASN A 232 8.23 -7.09 3.19
C ASN A 232 7.51 -7.40 1.86
N PHE A 233 6.31 -7.94 1.92
CA PHE A 233 5.47 -8.25 0.75
C PHE A 233 4.56 -7.08 0.34
N CYS A 234 4.45 -6.03 1.16
CA CYS A 234 3.46 -4.98 0.97
C CYS A 234 3.98 -3.84 0.10
N ALA A 235 3.29 -3.56 -1.01
CA ALA A 235 3.62 -2.49 -1.92
C ALA A 235 3.35 -1.09 -1.36
N LEU A 236 2.57 -0.96 -0.30
CA LEU A 236 2.23 0.34 0.29
C LEU A 236 3.45 1.10 0.79
N THR A 237 4.48 0.39 1.25
CA THR A 237 5.76 1.00 1.64
C THR A 237 6.38 1.83 0.51
N PHE A 238 6.27 1.37 -0.74
CA PHE A 238 6.82 2.03 -1.92
C PHE A 238 5.86 3.01 -2.59
N HIS A 239 4.57 2.88 -2.31
CA HIS A 239 3.55 3.74 -2.91
C HIS A 239 3.12 4.87 -1.97
N GLN A 240 2.68 4.55 -0.75
CA GLN A 240 2.21 5.57 0.22
C GLN A 240 3.30 5.99 1.20
N GLY A 241 4.40 5.21 1.29
CA GLY A 241 5.46 5.43 2.26
C GLY A 241 5.13 4.91 3.66
N ARG A 242 6.09 5.13 4.56
CA ARG A 242 6.03 4.63 5.96
C ARG A 242 5.67 5.72 6.97
N ILE A 243 5.50 6.96 6.52
CA ILE A 243 5.07 8.09 7.37
C ILE A 243 3.56 8.21 7.27
N LEU A 244 2.90 8.29 8.41
CA LEU A 244 1.45 8.46 8.44
C LEU A 244 1.06 9.88 8.06
N GLN A 245 -0.02 9.97 7.29
CA GLN A 245 -0.75 11.18 6.94
C GLN A 245 -2.19 10.97 7.38
N THR A 246 -2.66 11.75 8.34
CA THR A 246 -3.97 11.55 8.96
C THR A 246 -4.89 12.74 8.70
N ARG A 247 -6.16 12.45 8.51
CA ARG A 247 -7.22 13.46 8.44
C ARG A 247 -7.65 13.88 9.83
N SER A 248 -8.12 15.12 9.96
CA SER A 248 -8.70 15.60 11.20
C SER A 248 -10.02 14.88 11.54
N HIS A 249 -10.45 14.98 12.79
CA HIS A 249 -11.76 14.48 13.18
C HIS A 249 -12.88 15.26 12.49
N GLU A 250 -12.69 16.55 12.32
CA GLU A 250 -13.65 17.48 11.69
C GLU A 250 -13.92 17.06 10.25
N SER A 251 -12.87 16.84 9.45
CA SER A 251 -12.97 16.37 8.07
C SER A 251 -13.73 15.04 7.95
N LEU A 252 -13.43 14.07 8.84
CA LEU A 252 -14.08 12.76 8.84
C LEU A 252 -15.55 12.83 9.30
N ILE A 253 -15.86 13.69 10.28
CA ILE A 253 -17.23 13.91 10.76
C ILE A 253 -18.07 14.59 9.67
N GLU A 254 -17.50 15.55 8.96
CA GLU A 254 -18.18 16.24 7.86
C GLU A 254 -18.52 15.25 6.74
N GLU A 255 -17.56 14.42 6.30
CA GLU A 255 -17.82 13.39 5.28
C GLU A 255 -18.88 12.39 5.76
N ALA A 256 -18.78 11.89 6.99
CA ALA A 256 -19.77 10.99 7.56
C ALA A 256 -21.16 11.64 7.65
N THR A 257 -21.23 12.94 7.95
CA THR A 257 -22.50 13.69 7.95
C THR A 257 -23.07 13.82 6.54
N ARG A 258 -22.23 14.07 5.52
CA ARG A 258 -22.68 14.04 4.12
C ARG A 258 -23.26 12.68 3.74
N MET A 259 -22.63 11.57 4.17
CA MET A 259 -23.14 10.22 3.89
C MET A 259 -24.57 10.01 4.44
N THR A 260 -24.91 10.61 5.59
CA THR A 260 -26.27 10.46 6.16
C THR A 260 -27.37 11.09 5.29
N ASN A 261 -27.01 11.98 4.37
CA ASN A 261 -27.95 12.59 3.41
C ASN A 261 -28.13 11.77 2.13
N ASP A 262 -27.32 10.72 1.90
CA ASP A 262 -27.49 9.83 0.75
C ASP A 262 -28.71 8.92 1.00
N PRO A 263 -29.70 8.87 0.06
CA PRO A 263 -30.90 8.05 0.23
C PRO A 263 -30.61 6.54 0.34
N GLU A 264 -29.45 6.07 -0.08
CA GLU A 264 -29.05 4.67 0.06
C GLU A 264 -28.37 4.38 1.41
N PHE A 265 -28.06 5.41 2.18
CA PHE A 265 -27.42 5.23 3.49
C PHE A 265 -28.39 4.67 4.52
N LYS A 266 -28.15 3.45 4.99
CA LYS A 266 -29.00 2.74 5.96
C LYS A 266 -28.58 2.93 7.43
N GLY A 267 -27.66 3.87 7.68
CA GLY A 267 -27.12 4.15 9.00
C GLY A 267 -25.84 3.39 9.36
N TYR A 268 -25.20 2.75 8.38
CA TYR A 268 -24.00 1.94 8.60
C TYR A 268 -22.79 2.56 7.92
N ILE A 269 -21.80 3.02 8.69
CA ILE A 269 -20.48 3.29 8.19
C ILE A 269 -19.74 1.95 8.15
N HIS A 270 -19.37 1.52 6.95
CA HIS A 270 -18.86 0.17 6.72
C HIS A 270 -17.41 0.01 7.18
N ASP A 271 -16.63 1.07 7.14
CA ASP A 271 -15.23 1.08 7.59
C ASP A 271 -14.78 2.48 7.97
N VAL A 272 -13.89 2.57 8.94
CA VAL A 272 -13.14 3.77 9.28
C VAL A 272 -11.68 3.36 9.35
N GLY A 273 -10.94 3.51 8.25
CA GLY A 273 -9.63 2.91 8.18
C GLY A 273 -8.70 3.52 7.16
N GLY A 274 -7.76 2.72 6.75
CA GLY A 274 -6.69 3.03 5.81
C GLY A 274 -5.86 1.78 5.53
N PRO A 275 -4.57 1.91 5.18
CA PRO A 275 -3.69 0.76 5.03
C PRO A 275 -3.61 -0.12 6.28
N THR A 276 -3.78 0.49 7.45
CA THR A 276 -3.93 -0.15 8.76
C THR A 276 -4.88 0.73 9.56
N ALA A 277 -6.02 0.18 9.98
CA ALA A 277 -7.12 0.95 10.54
C ALA A 277 -6.75 1.72 11.81
N ASP A 278 -6.04 1.06 12.70
CA ASP A 278 -5.68 1.56 14.03
C ASP A 278 -4.41 2.43 14.07
N PHE A 279 -3.85 2.78 12.89
CA PHE A 279 -2.72 3.71 12.82
C PHE A 279 -3.19 5.15 12.63
N ARG A 280 -3.21 5.93 13.72
CA ARG A 280 -3.62 7.34 13.71
C ARG A 280 -2.53 8.28 14.24
N GLN A 281 -1.49 7.75 14.87
CA GLN A 281 -0.40 8.52 15.43
C GLN A 281 0.92 8.19 14.72
N PRO A 282 1.86 9.14 14.58
CA PRO A 282 3.20 8.85 14.09
C PRO A 282 3.85 7.75 14.91
N SER A 283 4.63 6.87 14.27
CA SER A 283 5.28 5.78 14.99
C SER A 283 6.25 6.26 16.09
N CYS A 284 6.86 7.41 15.89
CA CYS A 284 7.74 8.05 16.87
C CYS A 284 8.05 9.51 16.46
N GLN A 285 8.51 10.33 17.42
CA GLN A 285 8.88 11.73 17.17
C GLN A 285 9.97 11.90 16.11
N LYS A 286 10.88 10.92 15.96
CA LYS A 286 11.91 10.97 14.93
C LYS A 286 11.32 11.03 13.51
N GLN A 287 10.21 10.33 13.25
CA GLN A 287 9.58 10.34 11.92
C GLN A 287 9.16 11.74 11.46
N LEU A 288 8.77 12.60 12.38
CA LEU A 288 8.28 13.95 12.06
C LEU A 288 9.40 14.89 11.59
N THR A 289 10.64 14.63 11.98
CA THR A 289 11.76 15.55 11.74
C THR A 289 12.90 14.96 10.90
N LYS A 290 13.11 13.63 10.99
CA LYS A 290 14.26 12.94 10.37
C LYS A 290 13.81 11.77 9.47
N GLY A 291 12.49 11.59 9.30
CA GLY A 291 11.93 10.51 8.50
C GLY A 291 12.08 9.12 9.12
N VAL A 292 11.94 8.10 8.29
CA VAL A 292 11.93 6.69 8.70
C VAL A 292 13.35 6.12 8.85
N CYS A 293 13.48 5.10 9.68
CA CYS A 293 14.73 4.36 9.81
C CYS A 293 15.00 3.52 8.57
N LYS A 294 16.22 3.61 8.02
CA LYS A 294 16.61 2.85 6.82
C LYS A 294 16.71 1.34 7.11
N ASN A 295 17.25 0.98 8.30
CA ASN A 295 17.61 -0.39 8.67
C ASN A 295 16.71 -0.98 9.77
N LYS A 296 15.56 -0.36 10.07
CA LYS A 296 14.64 -0.82 11.11
C LYS A 296 13.19 -0.73 10.68
N GLN A 297 12.42 -1.73 11.08
CA GLN A 297 10.96 -1.67 11.07
C GLN A 297 10.46 -1.32 12.48
N CYS A 298 9.29 -0.67 12.56
CA CYS A 298 8.78 -0.19 13.84
C CYS A 298 8.18 -1.31 14.73
N LEU A 299 7.69 -2.38 14.09
CA LEU A 299 6.98 -3.49 14.75
C LEU A 299 7.70 -4.85 14.60
N PHE A 300 8.75 -4.94 13.80
CA PHE A 300 9.46 -6.19 13.56
C PHE A 300 10.96 -6.05 13.91
N PRO A 301 11.59 -7.09 14.48
CA PRO A 301 11.02 -8.36 14.97
C PRO A 301 10.18 -8.20 16.25
N THR A 302 10.41 -7.13 16.99
CA THR A 302 9.66 -6.71 18.17
C THR A 302 9.39 -5.20 18.09
N PRO A 303 8.39 -4.68 18.80
CA PRO A 303 8.13 -3.24 18.82
C PRO A 303 9.38 -2.43 19.19
N CYS A 304 9.68 -1.41 18.39
CA CYS A 304 10.82 -0.52 18.61
C CYS A 304 10.67 0.19 19.98
N LYS A 305 11.77 0.36 20.69
CA LYS A 305 11.77 1.04 22.01
C LYS A 305 11.22 2.48 21.95
N ASN A 306 11.33 3.13 20.79
CA ASN A 306 10.85 4.49 20.57
C ASN A 306 9.45 4.52 19.92
N LEU A 307 8.81 3.36 19.74
CA LEU A 307 7.47 3.30 19.18
C LEU A 307 6.48 3.92 20.14
N THR A 308 5.72 4.89 19.66
CA THR A 308 4.55 5.40 20.38
C THR A 308 3.38 4.49 20.08
N VAL A 309 2.84 3.84 21.10
CA VAL A 309 1.65 2.99 20.99
C VAL A 309 0.51 3.71 21.69
N ASP A 310 -0.41 4.25 20.91
CA ASP A 310 -1.53 5.04 21.45
C ASP A 310 -2.72 4.98 20.48
N HIS A 311 -3.86 4.50 20.97
CA HIS A 311 -5.13 4.44 20.24
C HIS A 311 -6.13 5.51 20.69
N SER A 312 -5.77 6.42 21.60
CA SER A 312 -6.70 7.38 22.20
C SER A 312 -7.39 8.28 21.18
N ASP A 313 -6.65 8.75 20.17
CA ASP A 313 -7.19 9.53 19.05
C ASP A 313 -8.21 8.73 18.25
N TYR A 314 -7.89 7.49 17.93
CA TYR A 314 -8.79 6.64 17.15
C TYR A 314 -10.08 6.30 17.92
N VAL A 315 -9.97 5.97 19.19
CA VAL A 315 -11.14 5.76 20.09
C VAL A 315 -12.01 7.01 20.16
N SER A 316 -11.38 8.18 20.30
CA SER A 316 -12.09 9.47 20.32
C SER A 316 -12.85 9.72 19.02
N LEU A 317 -12.21 9.49 17.86
CA LEU A 317 -12.83 9.59 16.55
C LEU A 317 -14.04 8.66 16.42
N LEU A 318 -13.88 7.39 16.73
CA LEU A 318 -14.93 6.37 16.62
C LEU A 318 -16.14 6.73 17.48
N ARG A 319 -15.91 7.24 18.67
CA ARG A 319 -16.97 7.73 19.58
C ARG A 319 -17.71 8.95 19.05
N LYS A 320 -17.01 9.88 18.38
CA LYS A 320 -17.61 11.04 17.72
C LYS A 320 -18.48 10.60 16.55
N LEU A 321 -17.99 9.71 15.69
CA LEU A 321 -18.73 9.18 14.54
C LEU A 321 -20.01 8.46 14.93
N ARG A 322 -20.00 7.68 16.02
CA ARG A 322 -21.21 7.01 16.54
C ARG A 322 -22.30 7.96 17.04
N LYS A 323 -21.95 9.22 17.34
CA LYS A 323 -22.89 10.23 17.83
C LYS A 323 -23.56 11.03 16.72
N ILE A 324 -23.16 10.87 15.46
CA ILE A 324 -23.74 11.59 14.34
C ILE A 324 -25.19 11.13 14.13
N PRO A 325 -26.17 12.07 14.08
CA PRO A 325 -27.56 11.72 13.78
C PRO A 325 -27.68 10.95 12.47
N GLY A 326 -28.44 9.86 12.48
CA GLY A 326 -28.57 8.97 11.31
C GLY A 326 -27.56 7.82 11.28
N VAL A 327 -26.44 7.89 12.03
CA VAL A 327 -25.49 6.78 12.15
C VAL A 327 -25.96 5.79 13.22
N LYS A 328 -26.19 4.55 12.85
CA LYS A 328 -26.59 3.44 13.74
C LYS A 328 -25.41 2.61 14.21
N LYS A 329 -24.44 2.38 13.30
CA LYS A 329 -23.24 1.58 13.57
C LYS A 329 -22.06 2.11 12.76
N VAL A 330 -20.89 2.00 13.36
CA VAL A 330 -19.58 2.28 12.74
C VAL A 330 -18.75 1.01 12.85
N PHE A 331 -18.41 0.42 11.72
CA PHE A 331 -17.61 -0.80 11.66
C PHE A 331 -16.16 -0.51 11.32
N ILE A 332 -15.27 -1.42 11.69
CA ILE A 332 -13.87 -1.47 11.29
C ILE A 332 -13.69 -2.78 10.50
N ARG A 333 -13.47 -2.64 9.19
CA ARG A 333 -13.23 -3.77 8.27
C ARG A 333 -11.83 -3.78 7.70
N SER A 334 -11.18 -2.64 7.62
CA SER A 334 -9.74 -2.54 7.34
C SER A 334 -8.95 -3.30 8.40
N GLY A 335 -7.81 -3.88 8.01
CA GLY A 335 -7.04 -4.69 8.91
C GLY A 335 -6.57 -3.94 10.16
N VAL A 336 -6.90 -4.48 11.32
CA VAL A 336 -6.35 -4.04 12.61
C VAL A 336 -4.97 -4.67 12.79
N ARG A 337 -4.00 -3.87 13.20
CA ARG A 337 -2.64 -4.35 13.45
C ARG A 337 -2.55 -5.00 14.82
N PHE A 338 -2.83 -6.29 14.90
CA PHE A 338 -2.93 -7.03 16.16
C PHE A 338 -1.70 -6.94 17.07
N ASP A 339 -0.49 -6.86 16.50
CA ASP A 339 0.76 -6.69 17.26
C ASP A 339 0.87 -5.27 17.87
N TYR A 340 0.33 -4.25 17.22
CA TYR A 340 0.23 -2.91 17.77
C TYR A 340 -0.81 -2.85 18.91
N VAL A 341 -1.95 -3.55 18.74
CA VAL A 341 -2.96 -3.70 19.81
C VAL A 341 -2.42 -4.44 21.03
N VAL A 342 -1.65 -5.51 20.83
CA VAL A 342 -0.98 -6.25 21.93
C VAL A 342 0.04 -5.37 22.65
N ALA A 343 0.78 -4.54 21.91
CA ALA A 343 1.78 -3.64 22.48
C ALA A 343 1.16 -2.47 23.27
N ASP A 344 -0.11 -2.17 23.04
CA ASP A 344 -0.83 -1.13 23.81
C ASP A 344 -1.11 -1.62 25.24
N ARG A 345 -0.64 -0.86 26.23
CA ARG A 345 -0.90 -1.15 27.63
C ARG A 345 -2.31 -0.76 28.05
N ASP A 346 -2.87 0.28 27.42
CA ASP A 346 -4.27 0.66 27.59
C ASP A 346 -5.17 -0.18 26.68
N LYS A 347 -5.93 -1.09 27.27
CA LYS A 347 -6.84 -1.97 26.54
C LYS A 347 -8.20 -1.33 26.21
N THR A 348 -8.32 -0.02 26.33
CA THR A 348 -9.55 0.74 26.02
C THR A 348 -9.94 0.56 24.56
N PHE A 349 -8.98 0.61 23.63
CA PHE A 349 -9.27 0.39 22.20
C PHE A 349 -9.81 -1.02 21.94
N LEU A 350 -9.17 -2.05 22.48
CA LEU A 350 -9.62 -3.44 22.25
C LEU A 350 -11.06 -3.66 22.80
N ARG A 351 -11.39 -3.07 23.94
CA ARG A 351 -12.74 -3.12 24.48
C ARG A 351 -13.75 -2.37 23.60
N GLU A 352 -13.41 -1.13 23.20
CA GLU A 352 -14.22 -0.30 22.31
C GLU A 352 -14.49 -1.01 20.98
N LEU A 353 -13.45 -1.63 20.40
CA LEU A 353 -13.52 -2.40 19.17
C LEU A 353 -14.54 -3.53 19.28
N VAL A 354 -14.40 -4.39 20.29
CA VAL A 354 -15.28 -5.54 20.53
C VAL A 354 -16.71 -5.09 20.81
N GLU A 355 -16.88 -4.09 21.66
CA GLU A 355 -18.22 -3.67 22.10
C GLU A 355 -19.04 -3.02 20.99
N HIS A 356 -18.38 -2.24 20.11
CA HIS A 356 -19.08 -1.34 19.20
C HIS A 356 -18.80 -1.49 17.73
N HIS A 357 -17.63 -2.02 17.31
CA HIS A 357 -17.12 -1.85 15.95
C HIS A 357 -16.95 -3.16 15.16
N VAL A 358 -17.22 -4.30 15.77
CA VAL A 358 -17.17 -5.61 15.11
C VAL A 358 -18.58 -6.12 14.85
N SER A 359 -18.84 -6.60 13.64
CA SER A 359 -20.15 -7.11 13.20
C SER A 359 -20.33 -8.64 13.42
N GLY A 360 -19.54 -9.24 14.33
CA GLY A 360 -19.49 -10.69 14.57
C GLY A 360 -18.18 -11.34 14.15
N GLN A 361 -17.50 -10.79 13.18
CA GLN A 361 -16.21 -11.29 12.70
C GLN A 361 -15.22 -10.13 12.61
N LEU A 362 -14.05 -10.30 13.24
CA LEU A 362 -12.90 -9.42 13.11
C LEU A 362 -11.86 -10.06 12.21
N ARG A 363 -11.53 -9.40 11.08
CA ARG A 363 -10.49 -9.86 10.18
C ARG A 363 -9.13 -9.39 10.68
N VAL A 364 -8.20 -10.33 10.83
CA VAL A 364 -6.81 -10.06 11.24
C VAL A 364 -5.85 -10.82 10.34
N ALA A 365 -4.68 -10.27 10.13
CA ALA A 365 -3.72 -10.79 9.16
C ALA A 365 -2.44 -11.33 9.85
N PRO A 366 -2.48 -12.54 10.47
CA PRO A 366 -1.26 -13.19 10.95
C PRO A 366 -0.32 -13.61 9.82
N GLU A 367 -0.84 -13.83 8.61
CA GLU A 367 -0.19 -14.22 7.36
C GLU A 367 0.31 -15.66 7.36
N HIS A 368 0.97 -16.13 8.41
CA HIS A 368 1.52 -17.49 8.53
C HIS A 368 1.63 -17.90 10.00
N VAL A 369 1.94 -19.19 10.24
CA VAL A 369 2.14 -19.75 11.59
C VAL A 369 3.60 -20.16 11.87
N SER A 370 4.44 -20.20 10.84
CA SER A 370 5.87 -20.47 10.99
C SER A 370 6.63 -19.18 11.22
N ASP A 371 7.33 -19.08 12.36
CA ASP A 371 8.14 -17.90 12.70
C ASP A 371 9.26 -17.65 11.69
N GLN A 372 9.78 -18.70 11.06
CA GLN A 372 10.76 -18.56 9.98
C GLN A 372 10.17 -17.82 8.78
N VAL A 373 8.95 -18.17 8.35
CA VAL A 373 8.28 -17.50 7.23
C VAL A 373 7.87 -16.07 7.63
N LEU A 374 7.35 -15.89 8.85
CA LEU A 374 6.99 -14.59 9.40
C LEU A 374 8.20 -13.64 9.47
N LYS A 375 9.39 -14.15 9.80
CA LYS A 375 10.65 -13.38 9.74
C LYS A 375 10.87 -12.81 8.33
N TYR A 376 10.74 -13.63 7.28
CA TYR A 376 10.91 -13.17 5.90
C TYR A 376 9.77 -12.25 5.43
N MET A 377 8.61 -12.34 6.03
CA MET A 377 7.49 -11.41 5.78
C MET A 377 7.65 -10.06 6.49
N GLY A 378 8.59 -9.92 7.44
CA GLY A 378 8.68 -8.75 8.31
C GLY A 378 7.49 -8.64 9.26
N LYS A 379 6.99 -9.78 9.77
CA LYS A 379 5.85 -9.91 10.68
C LYS A 379 6.32 -10.42 12.05
N PRO A 380 5.62 -10.08 13.14
CA PRO A 380 5.93 -10.60 14.47
C PRO A 380 5.77 -12.11 14.53
N SER A 381 6.35 -12.74 15.56
CA SER A 381 6.20 -14.18 15.79
C SER A 381 4.74 -14.59 15.97
N HIS A 382 4.42 -15.84 15.66
CA HIS A 382 3.07 -16.38 15.81
C HIS A 382 2.54 -16.31 17.25
N SER A 383 3.44 -16.36 18.24
CA SER A 383 3.07 -16.21 19.65
C SER A 383 2.37 -14.86 19.96
N VAL A 384 2.72 -13.77 19.25
CA VAL A 384 2.06 -12.47 19.41
C VAL A 384 0.60 -12.54 18.91
N TYR A 385 0.35 -13.25 17.82
CA TYR A 385 -1.00 -13.49 17.35
C TYR A 385 -1.82 -14.33 18.34
N GLN A 386 -1.20 -15.37 18.91
CA GLN A 386 -1.87 -16.18 19.95
C GLN A 386 -2.21 -15.35 21.20
N GLN A 387 -1.32 -14.42 21.59
CA GLN A 387 -1.63 -13.49 22.67
C GLN A 387 -2.79 -12.58 22.33
N PHE A 388 -2.81 -12.01 21.12
CA PHE A 388 -3.95 -11.21 20.65
C PHE A 388 -5.27 -11.98 20.75
N LEU A 389 -5.31 -13.25 20.31
CA LEU A 389 -6.52 -14.06 20.41
C LEU A 389 -7.01 -14.22 21.86
N LYS A 390 -6.10 -14.46 22.79
CA LYS A 390 -6.42 -14.56 24.24
C LYS A 390 -7.01 -13.25 24.76
N GLU A 391 -6.44 -12.11 24.39
CA GLU A 391 -6.92 -10.79 24.81
C GLU A 391 -8.27 -10.47 24.16
N TYR A 392 -8.46 -10.80 22.87
CA TYR A 392 -9.71 -10.63 22.16
C TYR A 392 -10.84 -11.47 22.75
N ASP A 393 -10.59 -12.73 23.07
CA ASP A 393 -11.55 -13.61 23.74
C ASP A 393 -11.91 -13.13 25.15
N ALA A 394 -10.93 -12.60 25.88
CA ALA A 394 -11.19 -12.00 27.19
C ALA A 394 -12.07 -10.75 27.08
N ALA A 395 -11.83 -9.88 26.09
CA ALA A 395 -12.66 -8.71 25.81
C ALA A 395 -14.09 -9.10 25.40
N ASN A 396 -14.26 -10.14 24.58
CA ASN A 396 -15.58 -10.70 24.21
C ASN A 396 -16.35 -11.15 25.45
N ARG A 397 -15.72 -11.92 26.33
CA ARG A 397 -16.35 -12.36 27.60
C ARG A 397 -16.75 -11.19 28.49
N GLN A 398 -15.87 -10.19 28.63
CA GLN A 398 -16.13 -9.00 29.46
C GLN A 398 -17.31 -8.15 28.93
N THR A 399 -17.49 -8.09 27.63
CA THR A 399 -18.55 -7.30 26.98
C THR A 399 -19.80 -8.12 26.65
N GLY A 400 -19.82 -9.42 26.97
CA GLY A 400 -20.94 -10.32 26.66
C GLY A 400 -21.14 -10.56 25.16
N LYS A 401 -20.09 -10.40 24.34
CA LYS A 401 -20.16 -10.60 22.88
C LYS A 401 -19.71 -12.02 22.50
N GLN A 402 -20.24 -12.49 21.38
CA GLN A 402 -19.82 -13.72 20.72
C GLN A 402 -19.32 -13.36 19.33
N GLN A 403 -18.03 -13.04 19.24
CA GLN A 403 -17.39 -12.62 17.99
C GLN A 403 -16.16 -13.48 17.75
N TYR A 404 -15.81 -13.67 16.47
CA TYR A 404 -14.74 -14.54 16.04
C TYR A 404 -13.65 -13.74 15.33
N ALA A 405 -12.39 -14.06 15.59
CA ALA A 405 -11.26 -13.58 14.80
C ALA A 405 -11.13 -14.48 13.57
N VAL A 406 -11.19 -13.88 12.37
CA VAL A 406 -11.01 -14.57 11.10
C VAL A 406 -9.61 -14.28 10.59
N PRO A 407 -8.70 -15.29 10.60
CA PRO A 407 -7.33 -15.08 10.15
C PRO A 407 -7.24 -15.00 8.62
N TYR A 408 -6.40 -14.08 8.16
CA TYR A 408 -5.93 -14.02 6.78
C TYR A 408 -4.56 -14.70 6.69
N PHE A 409 -4.43 -15.69 5.81
CA PHE A 409 -3.19 -16.42 5.59
C PHE A 409 -2.66 -16.23 4.18
N MET A 410 -1.33 -16.25 4.07
CA MET A 410 -0.61 -16.20 2.81
C MET A 410 0.27 -17.44 2.67
N SER A 411 0.01 -18.26 1.66
CA SER A 411 0.85 -19.40 1.29
C SER A 411 1.94 -18.99 0.30
N SER A 412 2.90 -19.87 0.09
CA SER A 412 3.92 -19.76 -0.99
C SER A 412 4.82 -18.52 -0.93
N HIS A 413 4.91 -17.84 0.22
CA HIS A 413 5.85 -16.73 0.40
C HIS A 413 7.30 -17.26 0.34
N PRO A 414 8.28 -16.48 -0.18
CA PRO A 414 9.69 -16.84 -0.12
C PRO A 414 10.11 -17.29 1.29
N GLY A 415 10.83 -18.41 1.38
CA GLY A 415 11.18 -19.05 2.65
C GLY A 415 10.15 -20.05 3.20
N CYS A 416 8.96 -20.14 2.61
CA CYS A 416 7.99 -21.19 2.94
C CYS A 416 8.38 -22.49 2.21
N THR A 417 9.01 -23.42 2.94
CA THR A 417 9.27 -24.78 2.43
C THR A 417 8.04 -25.67 2.64
N MET A 418 8.08 -26.90 2.12
CA MET A 418 6.99 -27.88 2.33
C MET A 418 6.72 -28.10 3.82
N LYS A 419 7.74 -28.08 4.66
CA LYS A 419 7.61 -28.23 6.12
C LYS A 419 6.75 -27.12 6.74
N GLU A 420 6.99 -25.87 6.34
CA GLU A 420 6.22 -24.70 6.83
C GLU A 420 4.79 -24.68 6.26
N ALA A 421 4.63 -25.13 5.00
CA ALA A 421 3.32 -25.28 4.39
C ALA A 421 2.48 -26.34 5.12
N VAL A 422 3.07 -27.48 5.51
CA VAL A 422 2.40 -28.50 6.32
C VAL A 422 1.99 -27.95 7.67
N LYS A 423 2.85 -27.20 8.36
CA LYS A 423 2.50 -26.54 9.64
C LYS A 423 1.29 -25.62 9.51
N LEU A 424 1.24 -24.84 8.42
CA LEU A 424 0.08 -23.98 8.16
C LEU A 424 -1.18 -24.80 7.92
N ALA A 425 -1.09 -25.87 7.13
CA ALA A 425 -2.22 -26.76 6.84
C ALA A 425 -2.75 -27.47 8.11
N GLU A 426 -1.85 -27.94 8.98
CA GLU A 426 -2.19 -28.53 10.28
C GLU A 426 -2.91 -27.51 11.17
N TYR A 427 -2.39 -26.29 11.26
CA TYR A 427 -3.01 -25.23 12.02
C TYR A 427 -4.43 -24.89 11.49
N VAL A 428 -4.58 -24.77 10.16
CA VAL A 428 -5.89 -24.49 9.53
C VAL A 428 -6.88 -25.65 9.80
N ARG A 429 -6.43 -26.91 9.73
CA ARG A 429 -7.26 -28.07 10.11
C ARG A 429 -7.74 -27.97 11.56
N ASP A 430 -6.84 -27.58 12.46
CA ASP A 430 -7.10 -27.55 13.91
C ASP A 430 -7.96 -26.33 14.34
N LEU A 431 -8.16 -25.32 13.44
CA LEU A 431 -9.09 -24.22 13.69
C LEU A 431 -10.55 -24.65 13.77
N GLY A 432 -10.90 -25.84 13.22
CA GLY A 432 -12.28 -26.33 13.18
C GLY A 432 -13.21 -25.62 12.18
N PHE A 433 -12.69 -24.70 11.38
CA PHE A 433 -13.37 -24.04 10.26
C PHE A 433 -12.38 -23.75 9.12
N THR A 434 -12.88 -23.60 7.91
CA THR A 434 -12.04 -23.22 6.76
C THR A 434 -11.99 -21.71 6.64
N PRO A 435 -10.80 -21.09 6.77
CA PRO A 435 -10.66 -19.65 6.55
C PRO A 435 -11.01 -19.29 5.10
N GLU A 436 -11.89 -18.31 4.91
CA GLU A 436 -12.29 -17.85 3.58
C GLU A 436 -11.20 -17.00 2.90
N GLN A 437 -10.25 -16.47 3.68
CA GLN A 437 -9.22 -15.55 3.22
C GLN A 437 -7.85 -16.20 3.30
N VAL A 438 -7.56 -17.04 2.32
CA VAL A 438 -6.22 -17.59 2.06
C VAL A 438 -5.79 -17.14 0.68
N GLN A 439 -4.58 -16.59 0.58
CA GLN A 439 -4.01 -16.12 -0.68
C GLN A 439 -2.64 -16.71 -0.90
N ASP A 440 -2.34 -17.09 -2.13
CA ASP A 440 -0.96 -17.37 -2.52
C ASP A 440 -0.18 -16.06 -2.66
N PHE A 441 1.09 -16.08 -2.26
CA PHE A 441 1.97 -14.95 -2.46
C PHE A 441 2.03 -14.55 -3.93
N TYR A 442 1.67 -13.30 -4.21
CA TYR A 442 1.80 -12.70 -5.53
C TYR A 442 3.02 -11.77 -5.56
N PRO A 443 4.01 -12.05 -6.43
CA PRO A 443 5.20 -11.21 -6.55
C PRO A 443 4.88 -9.82 -7.11
N THR A 444 4.53 -8.90 -6.22
CA THR A 444 4.23 -7.51 -6.59
C THR A 444 5.54 -6.74 -6.82
N PRO A 445 5.69 -6.04 -7.96
CA PRO A 445 6.90 -5.27 -8.24
C PRO A 445 7.27 -4.30 -7.11
N SER A 446 8.57 -4.03 -6.95
CA SER A 446 9.11 -3.11 -5.93
C SER A 446 8.79 -3.51 -4.50
N THR A 447 8.60 -4.79 -4.21
CA THR A 447 8.55 -5.29 -2.84
C THR A 447 9.77 -6.16 -2.53
N LEU A 448 10.17 -6.14 -1.27
CA LEU A 448 11.30 -6.91 -0.78
C LEU A 448 11.08 -8.41 -0.97
N SER A 449 9.85 -8.89 -0.72
CA SER A 449 9.49 -10.30 -0.96
C SER A 449 9.55 -10.67 -2.44
N THR A 450 9.27 -9.76 -3.36
CA THR A 450 9.44 -10.01 -4.79
C THR A 450 10.91 -10.07 -5.19
N CYS A 451 11.77 -9.26 -4.57
CA CYS A 451 13.22 -9.38 -4.74
C CYS A 451 13.70 -10.76 -4.27
N MET A 452 13.30 -11.21 -3.07
CA MET A 452 13.59 -12.57 -2.58
C MET A 452 13.09 -13.66 -3.52
N TYR A 453 11.87 -13.53 -4.02
CA TYR A 453 11.27 -14.49 -4.96
C TYR A 453 12.07 -14.62 -6.25
N TYR A 454 12.42 -13.50 -6.87
CA TYR A 454 13.15 -13.51 -8.13
C TYR A 454 14.59 -13.98 -7.99
N THR A 455 15.28 -13.52 -6.96
CA THR A 455 16.71 -13.83 -6.77
C THR A 455 16.94 -15.20 -6.17
N GLY A 456 15.96 -15.75 -5.46
CA GLY A 456 16.10 -16.96 -4.63
C GLY A 456 16.93 -16.71 -3.36
N CYS A 457 17.25 -15.47 -3.04
CA CYS A 457 18.09 -15.11 -1.89
C CYS A 457 17.22 -14.62 -0.73
N LEU A 458 17.25 -15.35 0.38
CA LEU A 458 16.53 -15.01 1.61
C LEU A 458 17.35 -14.13 2.56
N LEU A 459 18.63 -13.93 2.28
CA LEU A 459 19.62 -13.34 3.20
C LEU A 459 19.75 -11.82 3.07
N TYR A 460 19.36 -11.24 1.93
CA TYR A 460 19.52 -9.78 1.70
C TYR A 460 18.67 -8.88 2.58
N THR A 461 17.86 -9.43 3.45
CA THR A 461 16.90 -8.67 4.27
C THR A 461 17.18 -8.69 5.77
N SER A 462 17.89 -9.71 6.27
CA SER A 462 18.20 -9.83 7.70
C SER A 462 19.67 -9.59 8.02
N ASP A 463 20.59 -10.00 7.16
CA ASP A 463 22.01 -10.00 7.48
C ASP A 463 22.72 -8.73 7.00
N ALA A 464 22.17 -8.00 6.00
CA ALA A 464 22.66 -6.67 5.66
C ALA A 464 22.42 -5.62 6.77
N ALA A 465 21.60 -5.95 7.77
CA ALA A 465 21.40 -5.09 8.95
C ALA A 465 22.38 -5.45 10.09
N ASP A 466 22.90 -6.67 10.12
CA ASP A 466 23.83 -7.12 11.16
C ASP A 466 25.29 -6.90 10.76
N ASP A 467 25.61 -6.86 9.44
CA ASP A 467 26.95 -6.58 8.93
C ASP A 467 27.29 -5.07 8.79
N LEU A 468 26.38 -4.17 9.16
CA LEU A 468 26.55 -2.72 9.13
C LEU A 468 26.54 -2.08 10.55
N THR A 469 26.83 -2.86 11.59
CA THR A 469 27.05 -2.33 12.96
C THR A 469 28.53 -2.18 13.28
#